data_3b1988c5c69132661b88902aa47f0301
#
_entry.id   3b1988c5c69132661b88902aa47f0301
#
_cell.length_a   1.000
_cell.length_b   1.000
_cell.length_c   1.000
_cell.angle_alpha   90.00
_cell.angle_beta   90.00
_cell.angle_gamma   90.00
#
_symmetry.space_group_name_H-M   'P 1'
#
loop_
_entity.id
_entity.type
_entity.pdbx_description
1 polymer ?
#
loop_
_entity_poly.entity_id
_entity_poly.type
_entity_poly.pdbx_seq_one_letter_code
_entity_poly.pdbx_strand_id
1 'polypeptide(L)'
;MRIDIVTLFPEICRAPLNESMMKRAQEKDVVDFHIHNLRDWTTDKHHIVDDAPFGGGQGMVMKPEPIFAAVEDLSEKDQKTPNTERSSNVQRSKIENRKSKIILMSPTGRRFDQQMAAQLSQESHLIIVCGHYEGVDHRVIEHLIDMEISIGDYILTNGAIAAVVFVDAIARLLPGTLGHERSAVDDSFSSERSGLEGPQYTRPAEFRGWKVPEVLLSGNHAEIAKWRKEQAMKRTRENRPDLLGRGD
;
A
#
# COMPACT_ATOMS: atom_id res chain seq x y z
N MET A 1 -1.07 10.42 -9.06
CA MET A 1 -1.61 9.04 -8.86
C MET A 1 -2.95 9.14 -8.16
N ARG A 2 -3.97 8.39 -8.60
CA ARG A 2 -5.26 8.29 -7.89
C ARG A 2 -5.33 6.97 -7.10
N ILE A 3 -5.84 7.01 -5.87
CA ILE A 3 -6.02 5.83 -5.01
C ILE A 3 -7.41 5.87 -4.38
N ASP A 4 -8.25 4.93 -4.76
CA ASP A 4 -9.58 4.72 -4.17
C ASP A 4 -9.52 3.57 -3.15
N ILE A 5 -9.98 3.80 -1.93
CA ILE A 5 -10.03 2.80 -0.85
C ILE A 5 -11.49 2.51 -0.53
N VAL A 6 -11.93 1.28 -0.78
CA VAL A 6 -13.29 0.80 -0.50
C VAL A 6 -13.27 0.01 0.80
N THR A 7 -13.97 0.49 1.82
CA THR A 7 -13.97 -0.08 3.17
C THR A 7 -15.33 0.08 3.85
N LEU A 8 -15.61 -0.70 4.89
CA LEU A 8 -16.77 -0.51 5.78
C LEU A 8 -16.54 0.59 6.83
N PHE A 9 -15.28 1.02 7.03
CA PHE A 9 -14.88 1.94 8.08
C PHE A 9 -13.96 3.06 7.54
N PRO A 10 -14.49 4.01 6.76
CA PRO A 10 -13.71 5.07 6.11
C PRO A 10 -12.84 5.88 7.07
N GLU A 11 -13.30 6.10 8.30
CA GLU A 11 -12.59 6.94 9.28
C GLU A 11 -11.26 6.32 9.75
N ILE A 12 -11.11 4.99 9.66
CA ILE A 12 -9.82 4.32 9.94
C ILE A 12 -8.74 4.79 8.97
N CYS A 13 -9.10 5.05 7.71
CA CYS A 13 -8.15 5.48 6.67
C CYS A 13 -7.97 7.01 6.65
N ARG A 14 -9.02 7.80 6.93
CA ARG A 14 -9.01 9.26 6.77
C ARG A 14 -7.94 9.95 7.60
N ALA A 15 -7.86 9.64 8.89
CA ALA A 15 -6.95 10.35 9.79
C ALA A 15 -5.48 10.19 9.37
N PRO A 16 -4.92 8.99 9.20
CA PRO A 16 -3.51 8.83 8.82
C PRO A 16 -3.19 9.35 7.42
N LEU A 17 -4.12 9.26 6.46
CA LEU A 17 -3.90 9.74 5.09
C LEU A 17 -4.02 11.26 4.95
N ASN A 18 -4.59 11.95 5.93
CA ASN A 18 -4.70 13.42 5.97
C ASN A 18 -3.64 14.10 6.86
N GLU A 19 -2.61 13.37 7.27
CA GLU A 19 -1.55 13.90 8.13
C GLU A 19 -0.16 13.77 7.49
N SER A 20 0.80 14.57 8.01
CA SER A 20 2.23 14.49 7.70
C SER A 20 2.55 14.48 6.20
N MET A 21 3.29 13.47 5.72
CA MET A 21 3.76 13.37 4.33
C MET A 21 2.61 13.09 3.35
N MET A 22 1.59 12.31 3.77
CA MET A 22 0.43 12.00 2.93
C MET A 22 -0.39 13.25 2.62
N LYS A 23 -0.61 14.11 3.62
CA LYS A 23 -1.25 15.42 3.45
C LYS A 23 -0.47 16.30 2.47
N ARG A 24 0.86 16.41 2.65
CA ARG A 24 1.72 17.22 1.77
C ARG A 24 1.75 16.70 0.33
N ALA A 25 1.69 15.38 0.13
CA ALA A 25 1.63 14.79 -1.20
C ALA A 25 0.33 15.14 -1.93
N GLN A 26 -0.80 15.17 -1.20
CA GLN A 26 -2.09 15.63 -1.73
C GLN A 26 -2.07 17.14 -2.03
N GLU A 27 -1.56 17.99 -1.13
CA GLU A 27 -1.41 19.44 -1.33
C GLU A 27 -0.54 19.81 -2.55
N LYS A 28 0.32 18.88 -3.00
CA LYS A 28 1.17 19.03 -4.19
C LYS A 28 0.62 18.32 -5.43
N ASP A 29 -0.60 17.80 -5.38
CA ASP A 29 -1.23 17.04 -6.46
C ASP A 29 -0.43 15.79 -6.91
N VAL A 30 0.44 15.24 -6.05
CA VAL A 30 1.21 14.03 -6.33
C VAL A 30 0.34 12.79 -6.24
N VAL A 31 -0.54 12.77 -5.24
CA VAL A 31 -1.50 11.68 -5.00
C VAL A 31 -2.85 12.27 -4.58
N ASP A 32 -3.92 11.57 -4.97
CA ASP A 32 -5.30 11.91 -4.62
C ASP A 32 -5.96 10.69 -3.97
N PHE A 33 -6.32 10.79 -2.68
CA PHE A 33 -6.94 9.71 -1.91
C PHE A 33 -8.45 9.89 -1.84
N HIS A 34 -9.19 8.90 -2.32
CA HIS A 34 -10.63 8.80 -2.21
C HIS A 34 -11.02 7.62 -1.31
N ILE A 35 -11.66 7.90 -0.21
CA ILE A 35 -12.03 6.88 0.77
C ILE A 35 -13.53 6.72 0.79
N HIS A 36 -14.00 5.52 0.44
CA HIS A 36 -15.39 5.19 0.18
C HIS A 36 -15.95 4.21 1.21
N ASN A 37 -17.22 4.41 1.57
CA ASN A 37 -17.94 3.41 2.33
C ASN A 37 -18.60 2.41 1.37
N LEU A 38 -18.26 1.12 1.48
CA LEU A 38 -18.85 0.07 0.64
C LEU A 38 -20.39 0.04 0.69
N ARG A 39 -20.99 0.48 1.80
CA ARG A 39 -22.45 0.55 1.95
C ARG A 39 -23.14 1.50 0.97
N ASP A 40 -22.39 2.45 0.39
CA ASP A 40 -22.94 3.41 -0.58
C ASP A 40 -23.34 2.74 -1.92
N TRP A 41 -22.88 1.51 -2.17
CA TRP A 41 -23.22 0.70 -3.35
C TRP A 41 -24.22 -0.44 -3.04
N THR A 42 -24.87 -0.41 -1.91
CA THR A 42 -25.98 -1.32 -1.61
C THR A 42 -27.29 -0.73 -2.11
N THR A 43 -28.21 -1.59 -2.55
CA THR A 43 -29.55 -1.19 -3.05
C THR A 43 -30.65 -1.42 -2.04
N ASP A 44 -30.37 -2.17 -0.97
CA ASP A 44 -31.35 -2.49 0.07
C ASP A 44 -31.42 -1.40 1.15
N LYS A 45 -32.58 -1.32 1.82
CA LYS A 45 -32.87 -0.32 2.88
C LYS A 45 -31.92 -0.38 4.07
N HIS A 46 -31.33 -1.54 4.34
CA HIS A 46 -30.50 -1.78 5.52
C HIS A 46 -29.01 -1.72 5.24
N HIS A 47 -28.62 -1.45 3.98
CA HIS A 47 -27.23 -1.37 3.54
C HIS A 47 -26.42 -2.62 3.91
N ILE A 48 -26.99 -3.81 3.63
CA ILE A 48 -26.42 -5.11 3.97
C ILE A 48 -25.27 -5.43 3.01
N VAL A 49 -24.09 -5.65 3.56
CA VAL A 49 -22.84 -5.91 2.82
C VAL A 49 -22.26 -7.30 3.08
N ASP A 50 -22.88 -8.09 3.95
CA ASP A 50 -22.41 -9.40 4.39
C ASP A 50 -23.58 -10.36 4.58
N ASP A 51 -23.29 -11.67 4.58
CA ASP A 51 -24.26 -12.73 4.82
C ASP A 51 -23.56 -13.98 5.36
N ALA A 52 -24.34 -14.95 5.86
CA ALA A 52 -23.83 -16.22 6.36
C ALA A 52 -23.14 -17.02 5.24
N PRO A 53 -22.01 -17.69 5.52
CA PRO A 53 -21.32 -18.51 4.51
C PRO A 53 -22.12 -19.73 4.10
N PHE A 54 -22.10 -20.07 2.81
CA PHE A 54 -22.60 -21.35 2.33
C PHE A 54 -21.76 -22.50 2.94
N GLY A 55 -22.41 -23.59 3.27
CA GLY A 55 -21.77 -24.73 3.93
C GLY A 55 -21.70 -24.61 5.45
N GLY A 56 -22.18 -23.52 6.01
CA GLY A 56 -22.12 -23.23 7.46
C GLY A 56 -20.76 -22.71 7.90
N GLY A 57 -20.60 -22.46 9.19
CA GLY A 57 -19.39 -21.89 9.79
C GLY A 57 -19.73 -20.74 10.75
N GLN A 58 -18.72 -20.22 11.42
CA GLN A 58 -18.85 -19.03 12.25
C GLN A 58 -18.56 -17.77 11.42
N GLY A 59 -19.14 -16.65 11.82
CA GLY A 59 -18.91 -15.36 11.18
C GLY A 59 -19.75 -15.12 9.93
N MET A 60 -19.42 -14.06 9.22
CA MET A 60 -20.10 -13.56 8.03
C MET A 60 -19.10 -13.43 6.88
N VAL A 61 -19.57 -13.38 5.65
CA VAL A 61 -18.75 -13.18 4.44
C VAL A 61 -19.29 -11.95 3.72
N MET A 62 -18.38 -11.08 3.26
CA MET A 62 -18.77 -9.91 2.48
C MET A 62 -19.35 -10.32 1.14
N LYS A 63 -20.50 -9.76 0.81
CA LYS A 63 -21.28 -10.06 -0.40
C LYS A 63 -20.57 -9.55 -1.66
N PRO A 64 -20.67 -10.27 -2.78
CA PRO A 64 -20.03 -9.86 -4.03
C PRO A 64 -20.70 -8.63 -4.67
N GLU A 65 -22.02 -8.46 -4.58
CA GLU A 65 -22.75 -7.43 -5.33
C GLU A 65 -22.27 -6.00 -4.99
N PRO A 66 -22.14 -5.58 -3.71
CA PRO A 66 -21.66 -4.23 -3.39
C PRO A 66 -20.22 -3.99 -3.85
N ILE A 67 -19.36 -5.02 -3.77
CA ILE A 67 -17.94 -4.92 -4.14
C ILE A 67 -17.81 -4.76 -5.67
N PHE A 68 -18.52 -5.56 -6.45
CA PHE A 68 -18.56 -5.42 -7.91
C PHE A 68 -19.08 -4.04 -8.33
N ALA A 69 -20.21 -3.61 -7.76
CA ALA A 69 -20.78 -2.29 -8.05
C ALA A 69 -19.83 -1.14 -7.73
N ALA A 70 -19.13 -1.21 -6.58
CA ALA A 70 -18.15 -0.20 -6.18
C ALA A 70 -16.98 -0.13 -7.18
N VAL A 71 -16.38 -1.27 -7.49
CA VAL A 71 -15.20 -1.33 -8.37
C VAL A 71 -15.54 -0.94 -9.80
N GLU A 72 -16.71 -1.35 -10.32
CA GLU A 72 -17.17 -0.99 -11.66
C GLU A 72 -17.40 0.54 -11.76
N ASP A 73 -18.11 1.15 -10.80
CA ASP A 73 -18.36 2.59 -10.76
C ASP A 73 -17.05 3.40 -10.68
N LEU A 74 -16.11 2.99 -9.82
CA LEU A 74 -14.82 3.68 -9.65
C LEU A 74 -13.91 3.53 -10.88
N SER A 75 -13.95 2.37 -11.53
CA SER A 75 -13.21 2.13 -12.77
C SER A 75 -13.76 2.93 -13.97
N GLU A 76 -15.08 3.16 -14.03
CA GLU A 76 -15.71 3.96 -15.08
C GLU A 76 -15.43 5.47 -14.90
N LYS A 77 -15.32 5.96 -13.66
CA LYS A 77 -15.00 7.35 -13.37
C LYS A 77 -13.60 7.75 -13.87
N ASP A 78 -12.68 6.81 -13.93
CA ASP A 78 -11.35 7.03 -14.51
C ASP A 78 -11.37 7.12 -16.07
N GLN A 79 -12.40 6.58 -16.71
CA GLN A 79 -12.53 6.55 -18.18
C GLN A 79 -13.22 7.80 -18.77
N LYS A 80 -13.68 8.75 -17.98
CA LYS A 80 -14.32 9.98 -18.47
C LYS A 80 -13.31 10.99 -19.01
N THR A 81 -12.66 10.65 -20.15
CA THR A 81 -12.40 11.58 -21.25
C THR A 81 -13.66 11.65 -22.11
N PRO A 82 -14.07 12.80 -22.65
CA PRO A 82 -15.36 12.97 -23.34
C PRO A 82 -15.38 12.27 -24.70
N ASN A 83 -16.45 11.59 -24.98
CA ASN A 83 -16.88 10.89 -26.20
C ASN A 83 -16.61 9.36 -26.28
N THR A 84 -17.63 8.57 -26.05
CA THR A 84 -18.23 7.71 -27.08
C THR A 84 -19.46 6.95 -26.52
N GLU A 85 -20.42 6.72 -27.38
CA GLU A 85 -21.78 6.22 -27.16
C GLU A 85 -21.88 4.84 -26.49
N ARG A 86 -22.91 4.66 -25.67
CA ARG A 86 -23.28 3.41 -25.00
C ARG A 86 -23.74 2.35 -25.99
N SER A 87 -23.11 1.21 -25.97
CA SER A 87 -23.61 -0.03 -26.59
C SER A 87 -23.62 -1.15 -25.53
N SER A 88 -24.75 -1.86 -25.47
CA SER A 88 -25.21 -2.72 -24.39
C SER A 88 -24.71 -4.18 -24.41
N ASN A 89 -23.48 -4.47 -24.86
CA ASN A 89 -22.96 -5.85 -24.95
C ASN A 89 -21.55 -6.01 -24.34
N VAL A 90 -21.27 -5.42 -23.14
CA VAL A 90 -19.91 -5.06 -22.75
C VAL A 90 -19.50 -5.54 -21.35
N GLN A 91 -20.12 -6.56 -20.76
CA GLN A 91 -19.70 -6.94 -19.39
C GLN A 91 -18.35 -7.67 -19.30
N ARG A 92 -17.96 -8.45 -20.30
CA ARG A 92 -16.68 -9.18 -20.28
C ARG A 92 -15.49 -8.36 -20.82
N SER A 93 -15.70 -7.53 -21.83
CA SER A 93 -14.65 -6.68 -22.44
C SER A 93 -14.26 -5.46 -21.61
N LYS A 94 -15.11 -5.02 -20.67
CA LYS A 94 -14.84 -3.87 -19.77
C LYS A 94 -13.78 -4.20 -18.71
N ILE A 95 -13.68 -5.45 -18.28
CA ILE A 95 -12.71 -5.90 -17.27
C ILE A 95 -11.29 -5.98 -17.87
N GLU A 96 -11.16 -6.34 -19.15
CA GLU A 96 -9.87 -6.55 -19.81
C GLU A 96 -9.15 -5.26 -20.25
N ASN A 97 -9.86 -4.12 -20.37
CA ASN A 97 -9.32 -2.83 -20.84
C ASN A 97 -9.27 -1.72 -19.76
N ARG A 98 -9.39 -2.06 -18.50
CA ARG A 98 -9.35 -1.04 -17.42
C ARG A 98 -7.93 -0.57 -17.14
N LYS A 99 -7.78 0.72 -16.89
CA LYS A 99 -6.53 1.36 -16.47
C LYS A 99 -6.26 1.22 -14.97
N SER A 100 -7.26 0.80 -14.18
CA SER A 100 -7.18 0.70 -12.73
C SER A 100 -6.68 -0.67 -12.31
N LYS A 101 -5.76 -0.73 -11.35
CA LYS A 101 -5.32 -1.96 -10.71
C LYS A 101 -6.15 -2.22 -9.46
N ILE A 102 -6.82 -3.37 -9.38
CA ILE A 102 -7.71 -3.72 -8.28
C ILE A 102 -7.00 -4.67 -7.32
N ILE A 103 -6.92 -4.26 -6.06
CA ILE A 103 -6.16 -4.93 -5.03
C ILE A 103 -7.07 -5.26 -3.85
N LEU A 104 -7.06 -6.50 -3.40
CA LEU A 104 -7.70 -6.94 -2.16
C LEU A 104 -6.66 -7.04 -1.04
N MET A 105 -6.90 -6.35 0.07
CA MET A 105 -6.12 -6.56 1.29
C MET A 105 -6.63 -7.83 2.00
N SER A 106 -5.81 -8.87 2.00
CA SER A 106 -6.16 -10.21 2.48
C SER A 106 -4.97 -10.89 3.14
N PRO A 107 -5.13 -11.61 4.26
CA PRO A 107 -4.04 -12.38 4.87
C PRO A 107 -3.54 -13.53 3.99
N THR A 108 -4.38 -14.02 3.06
CA THR A 108 -4.04 -15.10 2.12
C THR A 108 -3.30 -14.61 0.88
N GLY A 109 -3.17 -13.29 0.71
CA GLY A 109 -2.54 -12.67 -0.44
C GLY A 109 -1.01 -12.83 -0.48
N ARG A 110 -0.42 -12.43 -1.62
CA ARG A 110 1.02 -12.34 -1.77
C ARG A 110 1.60 -11.32 -0.77
N ARG A 111 2.70 -11.69 -0.13
CA ARG A 111 3.38 -10.83 0.84
C ARG A 111 3.92 -9.56 0.18
N PHE A 112 3.52 -8.42 0.72
CA PHE A 112 3.96 -7.10 0.30
C PHE A 112 5.42 -6.83 0.69
N ASP A 113 6.18 -6.27 -0.23
CA ASP A 113 7.56 -5.83 -0.02
C ASP A 113 7.86 -4.52 -0.78
N GLN A 114 9.06 -3.98 -0.58
CA GLN A 114 9.47 -2.71 -1.19
C GLN A 114 9.53 -2.78 -2.72
N GLN A 115 9.85 -3.94 -3.28
CA GLN A 115 9.89 -4.13 -4.74
C GLN A 115 8.47 -4.03 -5.32
N MET A 116 7.49 -4.65 -4.67
CA MET A 116 6.09 -4.54 -5.07
C MET A 116 5.57 -3.10 -4.91
N ALA A 117 5.95 -2.39 -3.84
CA ALA A 117 5.62 -0.99 -3.66
C ALA A 117 6.15 -0.13 -4.83
N ALA A 118 7.40 -0.36 -5.25
CA ALA A 118 8.01 0.34 -6.37
C ALA A 118 7.33 0.02 -7.72
N GLN A 119 6.90 -1.21 -7.94
CA GLN A 119 6.12 -1.58 -9.13
C GLN A 119 4.77 -0.87 -9.15
N LEU A 120 4.04 -0.90 -8.03
CA LEU A 120 2.71 -0.32 -7.93
C LEU A 120 2.72 1.21 -7.91
N SER A 121 3.83 1.85 -7.54
CA SER A 121 3.99 3.31 -7.63
C SER A 121 4.03 3.82 -9.09
N GLN A 122 4.17 2.95 -10.07
CA GLN A 122 4.12 3.29 -11.50
C GLN A 122 2.69 3.28 -12.07
N GLU A 123 1.72 2.77 -11.32
CA GLU A 123 0.32 2.74 -11.75
C GLU A 123 -0.30 4.15 -11.66
N SER A 124 -1.22 4.45 -12.56
CA SER A 124 -1.94 5.73 -12.53
C SER A 124 -3.09 5.71 -11.52
N HIS A 125 -3.73 4.55 -11.34
CA HIS A 125 -4.91 4.38 -10.51
C HIS A 125 -4.92 3.02 -9.80
N LEU A 126 -5.09 3.04 -8.47
CA LEU A 126 -5.30 1.86 -7.63
C LEU A 126 -6.69 1.89 -7.00
N ILE A 127 -7.40 0.78 -7.04
CA ILE A 127 -8.64 0.55 -6.27
C ILE A 127 -8.33 -0.53 -5.24
N ILE A 128 -8.40 -0.16 -3.96
CA ILE A 128 -8.05 -1.04 -2.84
C ILE A 128 -9.33 -1.46 -2.13
N VAL A 129 -9.64 -2.75 -2.15
CA VAL A 129 -10.75 -3.36 -1.44
C VAL A 129 -10.24 -3.86 -0.08
N CYS A 130 -10.88 -3.42 0.99
CA CYS A 130 -10.55 -3.81 2.35
C CYS A 130 -11.50 -4.92 2.82
N GLY A 131 -10.99 -6.13 3.00
CA GLY A 131 -11.73 -7.25 3.58
C GLY A 131 -12.14 -7.00 5.03
N HIS A 132 -13.22 -7.64 5.46
CA HIS A 132 -13.72 -7.67 6.84
C HIS A 132 -14.38 -9.02 7.12
N TYR A 133 -14.74 -9.30 8.39
CA TYR A 133 -15.35 -10.56 8.82
C TYR A 133 -14.44 -11.76 8.48
N GLU A 134 -15.03 -12.85 7.92
CA GLU A 134 -14.28 -14.04 7.45
C GLU A 134 -13.66 -13.83 6.07
N GLY A 135 -13.84 -12.65 5.46
CA GLY A 135 -13.32 -12.29 4.14
C GLY A 135 -14.41 -11.89 3.17
N VAL A 136 -14.07 -11.91 1.88
CA VAL A 136 -14.97 -11.59 0.78
C VAL A 136 -15.43 -12.86 0.07
N ASP A 137 -16.60 -12.84 -0.56
CA ASP A 137 -17.06 -13.93 -1.41
C ASP A 137 -16.00 -14.27 -2.47
N HIS A 138 -15.68 -15.55 -2.64
CA HIS A 138 -14.56 -15.98 -3.48
C HIS A 138 -14.72 -15.59 -4.96
N ARG A 139 -15.95 -15.40 -5.43
CA ARG A 139 -16.24 -14.89 -6.80
C ARG A 139 -15.67 -13.48 -7.03
N VAL A 140 -15.53 -12.67 -5.99
CA VAL A 140 -14.84 -11.37 -6.06
C VAL A 140 -13.38 -11.58 -6.42
N ILE A 141 -12.72 -12.52 -5.76
CA ILE A 141 -11.30 -12.83 -5.99
C ILE A 141 -11.10 -13.37 -7.41
N GLU A 142 -11.90 -14.35 -7.82
CA GLU A 142 -11.76 -15.03 -9.12
C GLU A 142 -12.06 -14.14 -10.33
N HIS A 143 -12.95 -13.15 -10.18
CA HIS A 143 -13.49 -12.43 -11.34
C HIS A 143 -13.23 -10.92 -11.33
N LEU A 144 -12.77 -10.34 -10.24
CA LEU A 144 -12.65 -8.90 -10.09
C LEU A 144 -11.26 -8.44 -9.67
N ILE A 145 -10.60 -9.18 -8.77
CA ILE A 145 -9.34 -8.78 -8.15
C ILE A 145 -8.15 -9.11 -9.06
N ASP A 146 -7.25 -8.13 -9.27
CA ASP A 146 -5.99 -8.37 -9.99
C ASP A 146 -4.91 -8.95 -9.07
N MET A 147 -4.92 -8.57 -7.80
CA MET A 147 -3.94 -9.01 -6.81
C MET A 147 -4.54 -9.08 -5.41
N GLU A 148 -4.32 -10.20 -4.71
CA GLU A 148 -4.46 -10.26 -3.26
C GLU A 148 -3.12 -9.94 -2.60
N ILE A 149 -3.13 -9.05 -1.58
CA ILE A 149 -1.91 -8.60 -0.89
C ILE A 149 -2.06 -8.76 0.61
N SER A 150 -1.04 -9.40 1.22
CA SER A 150 -0.86 -9.50 2.67
C SER A 150 0.29 -8.60 3.12
N ILE A 151 0.11 -7.88 4.22
CA ILE A 151 1.18 -7.07 4.83
C ILE A 151 2.03 -7.85 5.85
N GLY A 152 1.77 -9.13 6.03
CA GLY A 152 2.53 -10.02 6.94
C GLY A 152 1.71 -11.19 7.45
N ASP A 153 2.38 -12.13 8.11
CA ASP A 153 1.83 -13.38 8.61
C ASP A 153 1.13 -13.18 9.98
N TYR A 154 0.09 -12.36 10.00
CA TYR A 154 -0.75 -12.08 11.16
C TYR A 154 -2.14 -11.62 10.70
N ILE A 155 -3.13 -11.79 11.58
CA ILE A 155 -4.51 -11.43 11.29
C ILE A 155 -4.85 -10.08 11.92
N LEU A 156 -5.45 -9.20 11.12
CA LEU A 156 -6.04 -7.93 11.56
C LEU A 156 -7.56 -8.04 11.63
N THR A 157 -8.20 -7.16 12.38
CA THR A 157 -9.67 -7.12 12.48
C THR A 157 -10.37 -6.71 11.18
N ASN A 158 -9.65 -6.00 10.29
CA ASN A 158 -10.13 -5.60 8.96
C ASN A 158 -8.96 -5.15 8.06
N GLY A 159 -9.21 -5.04 6.77
CA GLY A 159 -8.21 -4.63 5.79
C GLY A 159 -7.90 -3.13 5.74
N ALA A 160 -8.64 -2.25 6.45
CA ALA A 160 -8.46 -0.80 6.34
C ALA A 160 -7.09 -0.33 6.85
N ILE A 161 -6.61 -0.87 7.99
CA ILE A 161 -5.27 -0.56 8.52
C ILE A 161 -4.19 -1.09 7.57
N ALA A 162 -4.38 -2.30 7.02
CA ALA A 162 -3.48 -2.86 6.03
C ALA A 162 -3.40 -1.97 4.78
N ALA A 163 -4.53 -1.45 4.31
CA ALA A 163 -4.59 -0.52 3.19
C ALA A 163 -3.83 0.79 3.48
N VAL A 164 -3.92 1.34 4.69
CA VAL A 164 -3.15 2.54 5.08
C VAL A 164 -1.65 2.28 5.00
N VAL A 165 -1.16 1.17 5.59
CA VAL A 165 0.26 0.79 5.53
C VAL A 165 0.72 0.59 4.08
N PHE A 166 -0.07 -0.10 3.29
CA PHE A 166 0.18 -0.37 1.88
C PHE A 166 0.27 0.92 1.05
N VAL A 167 -0.70 1.82 1.23
CA VAL A 167 -0.78 3.11 0.52
C VAL A 167 0.38 4.03 0.91
N ASP A 168 0.73 4.12 2.19
CA ASP A 168 1.86 4.93 2.66
C ASP A 168 3.17 4.48 2.00
N ALA A 169 3.43 3.17 1.97
CA ALA A 169 4.64 2.62 1.36
C ALA A 169 4.74 2.92 -0.15
N ILE A 170 3.61 2.97 -0.88
CA ILE A 170 3.57 3.32 -2.30
C ILE A 170 3.70 4.82 -2.50
N ALA A 171 2.89 5.62 -1.78
CA ALA A 171 2.81 7.05 -1.98
C ALA A 171 4.14 7.77 -1.68
N ARG A 172 4.92 7.29 -0.70
CA ARG A 172 6.25 7.85 -0.42
C ARG A 172 7.27 7.67 -1.55
N LEU A 173 7.03 6.73 -2.49
CA LEU A 173 7.89 6.49 -3.67
C LEU A 173 7.53 7.39 -4.85
N LEU A 174 6.39 8.07 -4.81
CA LEU A 174 5.99 8.99 -5.86
C LEU A 174 6.91 10.22 -5.88
N PRO A 175 7.40 10.65 -7.07
CA PRO A 175 8.21 11.85 -7.20
C PRO A 175 7.52 13.08 -6.59
N GLY A 176 8.23 13.83 -5.76
CA GLY A 176 7.70 15.02 -5.08
C GLY A 176 7.06 14.78 -3.71
N THR A 177 6.80 13.53 -3.31
CA THR A 177 6.29 13.20 -1.96
C THR A 177 7.34 13.49 -0.88
N LEU A 178 8.56 12.98 -1.06
CA LEU A 178 9.67 13.20 -0.12
C LEU A 178 10.37 14.53 -0.41
N GLY A 179 10.91 15.17 0.64
CA GLY A 179 11.61 16.46 0.53
C GLY A 179 12.93 16.39 -0.24
N HIS A 180 13.55 15.21 -0.32
CA HIS A 180 14.75 14.95 -1.11
C HIS A 180 14.52 13.68 -1.94
N GLU A 181 14.70 13.75 -3.25
CA GLU A 181 14.50 12.63 -4.17
C GLU A 181 15.38 11.41 -3.85
N ARG A 182 16.58 11.63 -3.30
CA ARG A 182 17.50 10.56 -2.88
C ARG A 182 17.10 9.85 -1.60
N SER A 183 16.14 10.37 -0.83
CA SER A 183 15.76 9.75 0.45
C SER A 183 15.21 8.33 0.27
N ALA A 184 14.43 8.10 -0.79
CA ALA A 184 13.92 6.77 -1.10
C ALA A 184 14.97 5.79 -1.63
N VAL A 185 16.05 6.31 -2.25
CA VAL A 185 17.13 5.51 -2.83
C VAL A 185 18.06 4.96 -1.74
N ASP A 186 18.30 5.74 -0.70
CA ASP A 186 19.20 5.39 0.42
C ASP A 186 18.50 4.57 1.51
N ASP A 187 17.18 4.40 1.45
CA ASP A 187 16.39 3.62 2.42
C ASP A 187 16.74 2.12 2.42
N SER A 188 16.46 1.45 3.54
CA SER A 188 16.48 -0.01 3.63
C SER A 188 15.54 -0.63 2.58
N PHE A 189 15.95 -1.73 1.96
CA PHE A 189 15.20 -2.46 0.93
C PHE A 189 15.04 -1.73 -0.41
N SER A 190 15.67 -0.59 -0.64
CA SER A 190 15.63 0.09 -1.94
C SER A 190 16.32 -0.77 -3.02
N SER A 191 16.03 -0.48 -4.31
CA SER A 191 16.64 -1.22 -5.44
C SER A 191 18.16 -1.13 -5.49
N GLU A 192 18.74 -0.03 -4.97
CA GLU A 192 20.19 0.17 -4.91
C GLU A 192 20.81 -0.45 -3.65
N ARG A 193 20.00 -0.82 -2.68
CA ARG A 193 20.44 -1.38 -1.40
C ARG A 193 19.67 -2.66 -1.07
N SER A 194 20.30 -3.79 -1.25
CA SER A 194 19.72 -5.11 -0.92
C SER A 194 19.63 -5.41 0.57
N GLY A 195 20.03 -4.48 1.48
CA GLY A 195 20.08 -4.69 2.91
C GLY A 195 19.50 -3.55 3.73
N LEU A 196 19.80 -3.55 5.02
CA LEU A 196 19.38 -2.52 5.97
C LEU A 196 20.31 -1.32 5.95
N GLU A 197 19.79 -0.15 6.33
CA GLU A 197 20.62 1.02 6.62
C GLU A 197 21.48 0.83 7.88
N GLY A 198 22.59 1.58 7.92
CA GLY A 198 23.40 1.74 9.12
C GLY A 198 22.69 2.61 10.18
N PRO A 199 23.25 2.66 11.40
CA PRO A 199 22.71 3.49 12.47
C PRO A 199 22.88 4.99 12.15
N GLN A 200 21.86 5.76 12.49
CA GLN A 200 21.86 7.21 12.35
C GLN A 200 22.10 7.88 13.71
N TYR A 201 22.85 8.97 13.71
CA TYR A 201 23.16 9.78 14.90
C TYR A 201 22.82 11.24 14.65
N THR A 202 22.37 11.94 15.70
CA THR A 202 22.08 13.37 15.68
C THR A 202 22.68 14.06 16.90
N ARG A 203 22.54 15.36 16.98
CA ARG A 203 22.99 16.19 18.13
C ARG A 203 22.20 15.86 19.39
N PRO A 204 22.83 15.95 20.58
CA PRO A 204 24.23 16.34 20.86
C PRO A 204 25.22 15.21 20.53
N ALA A 205 26.52 15.54 20.37
CA ALA A 205 27.61 14.58 20.10
C ALA A 205 27.87 13.61 21.24
N GLU A 206 27.49 13.98 22.46
CA GLU A 206 27.52 13.12 23.63
C GLU A 206 26.21 13.26 24.43
N PHE A 207 25.60 12.11 24.79
CA PHE A 207 24.41 12.06 25.63
C PHE A 207 24.54 10.96 26.67
N ARG A 208 24.50 11.33 27.95
CA ARG A 208 24.64 10.42 29.11
C ARG A 208 25.91 9.55 29.07
N GLY A 209 27.03 10.12 28.57
CA GLY A 209 28.29 9.40 28.42
C GLY A 209 28.42 8.58 27.15
N TRP A 210 27.36 8.44 26.34
CA TRP A 210 27.38 7.78 25.05
C TRP A 210 27.77 8.79 23.96
N LYS A 211 28.80 8.45 23.19
CA LYS A 211 29.35 9.34 22.16
C LYS A 211 28.96 8.92 20.76
N VAL A 212 28.76 9.90 19.91
CA VAL A 212 28.70 9.68 18.46
C VAL A 212 30.07 9.17 18.00
N PRO A 213 30.14 8.15 17.12
CA PRO A 213 31.42 7.69 16.55
C PRO A 213 32.24 8.83 15.94
N GLU A 214 33.53 8.91 16.29
CA GLU A 214 34.40 10.00 15.86
C GLU A 214 34.49 10.16 14.34
N VAL A 215 34.43 9.06 13.60
CA VAL A 215 34.42 9.07 12.14
C VAL A 215 33.28 9.93 11.57
N LEU A 216 32.11 9.97 12.23
CA LEU A 216 30.96 10.78 11.79
C LEU A 216 31.16 12.27 12.06
N LEU A 217 32.10 12.63 12.95
CA LEU A 217 32.44 14.00 13.30
C LEU A 217 33.66 14.52 12.53
N SER A 218 34.37 13.65 11.82
CA SER A 218 35.65 13.97 11.15
C SER A 218 35.54 14.88 9.94
N GLY A 219 34.36 14.98 9.31
CA GLY A 219 34.20 15.65 8.02
C GLY A 219 34.78 14.90 6.82
N ASN A 220 35.43 13.73 7.02
CA ASN A 220 35.98 12.92 5.94
C ASN A 220 34.86 12.07 5.32
N HIS A 221 34.28 12.55 4.21
CA HIS A 221 33.16 11.89 3.55
C HIS A 221 33.44 10.45 3.08
N ALA A 222 34.68 10.16 2.69
CA ALA A 222 35.07 8.81 2.26
C ALA A 222 35.06 7.81 3.41
N GLU A 223 35.65 8.17 4.55
CA GLU A 223 35.65 7.34 5.76
C GLU A 223 34.25 7.20 6.35
N ILE A 224 33.45 8.27 6.33
CA ILE A 224 32.05 8.23 6.75
C ILE A 224 31.24 7.25 5.88
N ALA A 225 31.39 7.31 4.55
CA ALA A 225 30.69 6.39 3.62
C ALA A 225 31.11 4.94 3.86
N LYS A 226 32.41 4.67 4.03
CA LYS A 226 32.95 3.34 4.34
C LYS A 226 32.36 2.80 5.65
N TRP A 227 32.40 3.60 6.71
CA TRP A 227 31.85 3.23 8.02
C TRP A 227 30.35 2.93 7.94
N ARG A 228 29.57 3.78 7.25
CA ARG A 228 28.14 3.54 7.04
C ARG A 228 27.85 2.22 6.35
N LYS A 229 28.62 1.89 5.31
CA LYS A 229 28.50 0.63 4.58
C LYS A 229 28.81 -0.58 5.48
N GLU A 230 29.86 -0.50 6.29
CA GLU A 230 30.26 -1.55 7.24
C GLU A 230 29.18 -1.77 8.31
N GLN A 231 28.63 -0.67 8.88
CA GLN A 231 27.55 -0.76 9.87
C GLN A 231 26.25 -1.29 9.27
N ALA A 232 25.90 -0.88 8.06
CA ALA A 232 24.75 -1.40 7.32
C ALA A 232 24.86 -2.92 7.10
N MET A 233 26.03 -3.39 6.66
CA MET A 233 26.31 -4.82 6.46
C MET A 233 26.25 -5.61 7.77
N LYS A 234 26.83 -5.08 8.86
CA LYS A 234 26.76 -5.68 10.17
C LYS A 234 25.31 -5.83 10.63
N ARG A 235 24.54 -4.76 10.57
CA ARG A 235 23.12 -4.75 10.97
C ARG A 235 22.28 -5.71 10.12
N THR A 236 22.55 -5.81 8.83
CA THR A 236 21.88 -6.75 7.94
C THR A 236 22.16 -8.19 8.35
N ARG A 237 23.42 -8.53 8.64
CA ARG A 237 23.80 -9.88 9.09
C ARG A 237 23.12 -10.26 10.42
N GLU A 238 23.03 -9.31 11.34
CA GLU A 238 22.46 -9.55 12.68
C GLU A 238 20.93 -9.67 12.65
N ASN A 239 20.23 -8.81 11.89
CA ASN A 239 18.78 -8.69 11.97
C ASN A 239 18.04 -9.31 10.78
N ARG A 240 18.66 -9.35 9.60
CA ARG A 240 18.03 -9.80 8.35
C ARG A 240 19.02 -10.56 7.47
N PRO A 241 19.58 -11.69 7.98
CA PRO A 241 20.54 -12.51 7.22
C PRO A 241 19.94 -13.06 5.91
N ASP A 242 18.61 -13.19 5.85
CA ASP A 242 17.84 -13.61 4.68
C ASP A 242 18.03 -12.68 3.46
N LEU A 243 18.40 -11.42 3.67
CA LEU A 243 18.66 -10.47 2.60
C LEU A 243 20.05 -10.64 1.95
N LEU A 244 20.97 -11.34 2.59
CA LEU A 244 22.34 -11.52 2.08
C LEU A 244 22.44 -12.64 1.05
N GLY A 245 21.44 -13.51 0.93
CA GLY A 245 21.39 -14.63 -0.01
C GLY A 245 20.53 -14.38 -1.27
N ARG A 246 20.02 -13.17 -1.47
CA ARG A 246 19.17 -12.80 -2.62
C ARG A 246 19.94 -12.16 -3.78
N GLY A 247 21.26 -12.27 -3.77
CA GLY A 247 22.11 -11.80 -4.86
C GLY A 247 22.65 -12.98 -5.65
N ASP A 248 21.82 -13.47 -6.61
CA ASP A 248 22.24 -14.04 -7.92
C ASP A 248 21.00 -14.21 -8.79
#